data_8b4df9602814c6f4384a96754c55de8c
#
_entry.id   8b4df9602814c6f4384a96754c55de8c
#
_cell.length_a   1.000
_cell.length_b   1.000
_cell.length_c   1.000
_cell.angle_alpha   90.00
_cell.angle_beta   90.00
_cell.angle_gamma   90.00
#
_symmetry.space_group_name_H-M   'P 1'
#
loop_
_entity.id
_entity.type
_entity.pdbx_description
1 polymer ?
#
loop_
_entity_poly.entity_id
_entity_poly.type
_entity_poly.pdbx_seq_one_letter_code
_entity_poly.pdbx_strand_id
1 'polypeptide(L)' 'MKVVKNDSLQAITAYFNTEKGCQEHWLKPGDSVAVPDSYISEQVLTLHRKKMFKISNT' A
#
# COMPACT_ATOMS: atom_id res chain seq x y z
N MET A 1 6.89 10.93 3.24
CA MET A 1 5.93 9.83 3.41
C MET A 1 5.25 9.53 2.09
N LYS A 2 4.72 8.34 1.98
CA LYS A 2 3.96 7.91 0.79
C LYS A 2 2.51 7.67 1.17
N VAL A 3 1.60 7.99 0.26
CA VAL A 3 0.20 7.61 0.40
C VAL A 3 -0.05 6.45 -0.56
N VAL A 4 -0.54 5.34 -0.02
CA VAL A 4 -0.88 4.14 -0.79
C VAL A 4 -2.40 4.05 -0.83
N LYS A 5 -2.96 4.10 -2.03
CA LYS A 5 -4.40 4.05 -2.24
C LYS A 5 -4.77 2.81 -3.02
N ASN A 6 -5.82 2.11 -2.58
CA ASN A 6 -6.38 1.01 -3.36
C ASN A 6 -7.23 1.59 -4.49
N ASP A 7 -6.70 1.53 -5.71
CA ASP A 7 -7.35 2.06 -6.91
C ASP A 7 -8.02 0.94 -7.73
N SER A 8 -8.23 -0.21 -7.10
CA SER A 8 -8.91 -1.34 -7.71
C SER A 8 -10.38 -1.37 -7.30
N LEU A 9 -11.11 -2.34 -7.84
CA LEU A 9 -12.52 -2.55 -7.49
C LEU A 9 -12.69 -3.60 -6.40
N GLN A 10 -11.59 -4.10 -5.83
CA GLN A 10 -11.60 -5.16 -4.82
C GLN A 10 -10.82 -4.70 -3.59
N ALA A 11 -11.24 -5.20 -2.42
CA ALA A 11 -10.44 -5.02 -1.22
C ALA A 11 -9.14 -5.83 -1.33
N ILE A 12 -8.03 -5.24 -0.96
CA ILE A 12 -6.70 -5.87 -1.06
C ILE A 12 -5.98 -5.67 0.26
N THR A 13 -5.31 -6.73 0.72
CA THR A 13 -4.43 -6.63 1.88
C THR A 13 -3.06 -6.14 1.42
N ALA A 14 -2.61 -5.03 1.98
CA ALA A 14 -1.28 -4.49 1.73
C ALA A 14 -0.34 -4.89 2.87
N TYR A 15 0.86 -5.32 2.53
CA TYR A 15 1.88 -5.69 3.51
C TYR A 15 2.93 -4.59 3.57
N PHE A 16 3.15 -4.05 4.76
CA PHE A 16 4.13 -2.98 4.97
C PHE A 16 5.25 -3.47 5.87
N ASN A 17 6.48 -3.11 5.52
CA ASN A 17 7.65 -3.42 6.34
C ASN A 17 7.77 -2.38 7.44
N THR A 18 7.55 -2.79 8.69
CA THR A 18 7.66 -1.90 9.83
C THR A 18 8.86 -2.31 10.69
N GLU A 19 9.17 -1.49 11.69
CA GLU A 19 10.24 -1.80 12.65
C GLU A 19 9.98 -3.10 13.40
N LYS A 20 8.72 -3.50 13.52
CA LYS A 20 8.31 -4.72 14.21
C LYS A 20 8.12 -5.89 13.24
N GLY A 21 8.50 -5.73 11.98
CA GLY A 21 8.32 -6.74 10.94
C GLY A 21 7.21 -6.36 9.96
N CYS A 22 6.73 -7.35 9.21
CA CYS A 22 5.70 -7.14 8.21
C CYS A 22 4.33 -7.01 8.88
N GLN A 23 3.59 -5.95 8.55
CA GLN A 23 2.23 -5.74 9.05
C GLN A 23 1.24 -5.66 7.90
N GLU A 24 0.05 -6.15 8.14
CA GLU A 24 -1.03 -6.18 7.16
C GLU A 24 -1.95 -4.99 7.33
N HIS A 25 -2.36 -4.40 6.21
CA HIS A 25 -3.41 -3.39 6.17
C HIS A 25 -4.44 -3.80 5.12
N TRP A 26 -5.68 -3.94 5.55
CA TRP A 26 -6.77 -4.27 4.63
C TRP A 26 -7.35 -2.97 4.08
N LEU A 27 -7.17 -2.77 2.77
CA LEU A 27 -7.64 -1.57 2.08
C LEU A 27 -8.83 -1.92 1.20
N LYS A 28 -9.96 -1.30 1.49
CA LYS A 28 -11.14 -1.40 0.63
C LYS A 28 -10.94 -0.53 -0.61
N PRO A 29 -11.73 -0.73 -1.68
CA PRO A 29 -11.66 0.15 -2.84
C PRO A 29 -11.80 1.62 -2.44
N GLY A 30 -10.85 2.44 -2.86
CA GLY A 30 -10.82 3.85 -2.53
C GLY A 30 -10.16 4.21 -1.22
N ASP A 31 -9.86 3.24 -0.36
CA ASP A 31 -9.16 3.51 0.89
C ASP A 31 -7.70 3.84 0.63
N SER A 32 -7.13 4.65 1.50
CA SER A 32 -5.72 5.02 1.44
C SER A 32 -5.10 5.05 2.82
N VAL A 33 -3.78 4.93 2.86
CA VAL A 33 -3.01 4.99 4.10
C VAL A 33 -1.70 5.71 3.81
N ALA A 34 -1.27 6.56 4.75
CA ALA A 34 0.02 7.25 4.66
C ALA A 34 1.04 6.48 5.49
N VAL A 35 2.17 6.16 4.90
CA VAL A 35 3.23 5.39 5.54
C VAL A 35 4.59 5.99 5.22
N PRO A 36 5.62 5.78 6.08
CA PRO A 36 6.99 6.15 5.72
C PRO A 36 7.43 5.41 4.46
N ASP A 37 8.34 6.04 3.70
CA ASP A 37 8.85 5.45 2.46
C ASP A 37 9.45 4.05 2.68
N SER A 38 10.10 3.85 3.82
CA SER A 38 10.73 2.57 4.16
C SER A 38 9.74 1.42 4.37
N TYR A 39 8.46 1.72 4.54
CA TYR A 39 7.43 0.70 4.75
C TYR A 39 6.98 0.04 3.45
N ILE A 40 7.26 0.63 2.31
CA ILE A 40 6.81 0.11 1.02
C ILE A 40 7.49 -1.23 0.73
N SER A 41 6.69 -2.30 0.63
CA SER A 41 7.19 -3.65 0.37
C SER A 41 7.17 -3.95 -1.14
N GLU A 42 7.83 -5.04 -1.52
CA GLU A 42 7.79 -5.53 -2.90
C GLU A 42 6.37 -5.86 -3.34
N GLN A 43 5.54 -6.39 -2.43
CA GLN A 43 4.15 -6.69 -2.73
C GLN A 43 3.38 -5.42 -3.11
N VAL A 44 3.58 -4.33 -2.35
CA VAL A 44 2.93 -3.05 -2.64
C VAL A 44 3.43 -2.49 -3.97
N LEU A 45 4.74 -2.58 -4.24
CA LEU A 45 5.30 -2.13 -5.52
C LEU A 45 4.75 -2.94 -6.70
N THR A 46 4.60 -4.25 -6.52
CA THR A 46 4.02 -5.12 -7.55
C THR A 46 2.58 -4.71 -7.86
N LEU A 47 1.78 -4.46 -6.82
CA LEU A 47 0.41 -4.02 -7.01
C LEU A 47 0.34 -2.63 -7.66
N HIS A 48 1.29 -1.76 -7.36
CA HIS A 48 1.38 -0.47 -8.02
C HIS A 48 1.69 -0.62 -9.52
N ARG A 49 2.61 -1.51 -9.88
CA ARG A 49 2.93 -1.80 -11.29
C ARG A 49 1.72 -2.34 -12.05
N LYS A 50 0.89 -3.12 -11.37
CA LYS A 50 -0.35 -3.67 -11.94
C LYS A 50 -1.49 -2.67 -11.96
N LYS A 51 -1.25 -1.43 -11.52
CA LYS A 51 -2.23 -0.36 -11.44
C LYS A 51 -3.39 -0.65 -10.49
N MET A 52 -3.20 -1.57 -9.55
CA MET A 52 -4.19 -1.85 -8.51
C MET A 52 -4.02 -0.92 -7.32
N PHE A 53 -2.80 -0.47 -7.06
CA PHE A 53 -2.51 0.54 -6.05
C PHE A 53 -1.93 1.78 -6.71
N LYS A 54 -2.26 2.94 -6.13
CA LYS A 54 -1.68 4.20 -6.53
C LYS A 54 -0.81 4.71 -5.38
N ILE A 55 0.46 4.94 -5.66
CA ILE A 55 1.40 5.46 -4.67
C ILE A 55 1.73 6.90 -5.04
N SER A 56 1.56 7.80 -4.08
CA SER A 56 1.87 9.21 -4.29
C SER A 56 2.67 9.75 -3.11
N ASN A 57 3.35 10.86 -3.32
CA ASN A 57 4.04 11.57 -2.24
C ASN A 57 3.05 12.47 -1.50
N THR A 58 3.26 12.60 -0.21
CA THR A 58 2.51 13.58 0.58
C THR A 58 3.22 14.92 0.60
#